data_ef28b8849feb291f3921857b1ab6a6a9
#
_entry.id   ef28b8849feb291f3921857b1ab6a6a9
#
_cell.length_a   1.000
_cell.length_b   1.000
_cell.length_c   1.000
_cell.angle_alpha   90.00
_cell.angle_beta   90.00
_cell.angle_gamma   90.00
#
_symmetry.space_group_name_H-M   'P 1'
#
loop_
_entity.id
_entity.type
_entity.pdbx_description
1 polymer ?
#
loop_
_entity_poly.entity_id
_entity_poly.type
_entity_poly.pdbx_seq_one_letter_code
_entity_poly.pdbx_strand_id
1 'polypeptide(L)'
;MSKNKNKVWVIAAVCLGLASTPAWAADGIRETAVQFAEGKSAATLKDKIKGDESVDYRLGAAAGQTMTVTLKPSNRSTYFNVMAPGEDSAIFIGSTEGNNFSGRLPKSGDYVVRVYLMRNAARRNEASSYSIEFKITAGAPGAAAAPAPKS
;
A
#
# COMPACT_ATOMS: atom_id res chain seq x y z
N MET A 1 25.45 26.57 62.04
CA MET A 1 25.01 27.36 60.86
C MET A 1 25.09 26.44 59.63
N SER A 2 23.95 25.93 59.18
CA SER A 2 23.87 25.05 58.04
C SER A 2 23.59 25.88 56.80
N LYS A 3 24.48 25.84 55.81
CA LYS A 3 24.25 26.41 54.51
C LYS A 3 23.73 25.32 53.59
N ASN A 4 22.42 25.25 53.41
CA ASN A 4 21.80 24.43 52.39
C ASN A 4 22.10 25.01 51.00
N LYS A 5 22.90 24.30 50.25
CA LYS A 5 23.07 24.56 48.82
C LYS A 5 22.07 23.72 48.04
N ASN A 6 20.94 24.30 47.69
CA ASN A 6 20.00 23.69 46.77
C ASN A 6 20.62 23.61 45.36
N LYS A 7 21.05 22.42 44.96
CA LYS A 7 21.36 22.14 43.57
C LYS A 7 20.07 21.96 42.80
N VAL A 8 19.74 22.98 42.02
CA VAL A 8 18.67 22.88 41.04
C VAL A 8 19.20 22.03 39.87
N TRP A 9 18.66 20.83 39.74
CA TRP A 9 18.90 20.00 38.55
C TRP A 9 17.96 20.48 37.46
N VAL A 10 18.51 21.17 36.47
CA VAL A 10 17.79 21.47 35.23
C VAL A 10 17.80 20.18 34.40
N ILE A 11 16.67 19.52 34.37
CA ILE A 11 16.44 18.39 33.45
C ILE A 11 16.15 19.00 32.08
N ALA A 12 17.15 19.04 31.23
CA ALA A 12 16.97 19.34 29.82
C ALA A 12 16.23 18.15 29.17
N ALA A 13 14.95 18.32 28.92
CA ALA A 13 14.19 17.39 28.12
C ALA A 13 14.66 17.51 26.65
N VAL A 14 15.50 16.59 26.24
CA VAL A 14 15.85 16.42 24.83
C VAL A 14 14.67 15.74 24.16
N CYS A 15 13.82 16.52 23.50
CA CYS A 15 12.85 16.00 22.55
C CYS A 15 13.61 15.45 21.35
N LEU A 16 13.90 14.14 21.36
CA LEU A 16 14.28 13.42 20.13
C LEU A 16 13.08 13.41 19.20
N GLY A 17 13.03 14.35 18.29
CA GLY A 17 12.15 14.27 17.14
C GLY A 17 12.58 13.07 16.30
N LEU A 18 11.78 12.00 16.30
CA LEU A 18 11.88 10.92 15.33
C LEU A 18 11.51 11.51 13.97
N ALA A 19 12.50 12.00 13.25
CA ALA A 19 12.39 12.26 11.83
C ALA A 19 12.28 10.90 11.15
N SER A 20 11.06 10.51 10.80
CA SER A 20 10.83 9.39 9.90
C SER A 20 11.41 9.76 8.55
N THR A 21 12.64 9.35 8.30
CA THR A 21 13.21 9.44 6.96
C THR A 21 12.45 8.49 6.05
N PRO A 22 11.94 8.94 4.89
CA PRO A 22 11.39 8.02 3.91
C PRO A 22 12.51 7.07 3.49
N ALA A 23 12.30 5.78 3.70
CA ALA A 23 13.21 4.76 3.20
C ALA A 23 13.10 4.76 1.67
N TRP A 24 14.09 5.31 0.99
CA TRP A 24 14.24 5.19 -0.46
C TRP A 24 14.70 3.76 -0.74
N ALA A 25 13.79 2.94 -1.25
CA ALA A 25 14.18 1.61 -1.70
C ALA A 25 15.10 1.74 -2.92
N ALA A 26 16.14 0.91 -2.97
CA ALA A 26 17.27 1.02 -3.90
C ALA A 26 16.91 0.81 -5.39
N ASP A 27 15.67 0.43 -5.72
CA ASP A 27 15.25 0.08 -7.09
C ASP A 27 14.09 0.93 -7.63
N GLY A 28 13.94 2.18 -7.17
CA GLY A 28 12.85 3.05 -7.63
C GLY A 28 11.44 2.61 -7.15
N ILE A 29 11.36 1.64 -6.25
CA ILE A 29 10.14 1.18 -5.63
C ILE A 29 10.00 1.86 -4.26
N ARG A 30 8.93 2.62 -4.07
CA ARG A 30 8.57 3.19 -2.76
C ARG A 30 7.57 2.27 -2.06
N GLU A 31 7.75 2.03 -0.78
CA GLU A 31 6.80 1.27 0.02
C GLU A 31 5.94 2.21 0.88
N THR A 32 4.64 1.94 0.93
CA THR A 32 3.67 2.67 1.73
C THR A 32 2.73 1.70 2.43
N ALA A 33 2.68 1.78 3.76
CA ALA A 33 1.69 1.01 4.51
C ALA A 33 0.30 1.66 4.39
N VAL A 34 -0.69 0.87 4.02
CA VAL A 34 -2.09 1.30 4.00
C VAL A 34 -2.70 1.04 5.37
N GLN A 35 -3.16 2.10 6.01
CA GLN A 35 -3.83 2.02 7.30
C GLN A 35 -5.26 2.52 7.16
N PHE A 36 -6.20 1.74 7.67
CA PHE A 36 -7.59 2.19 7.77
C PHE A 36 -7.77 2.98 9.06
N ALA A 37 -8.48 4.10 8.98
CA ALA A 37 -8.88 4.83 10.17
C ALA A 37 -9.77 3.93 11.04
N GLU A 38 -9.77 4.19 12.35
CA GLU A 38 -10.56 3.42 13.31
C GLU A 38 -12.04 3.35 12.88
N GLY A 39 -12.60 2.14 12.84
CA GLY A 39 -13.97 1.88 12.40
C GLY A 39 -14.19 2.01 10.88
N LYS A 40 -13.15 2.23 10.08
CA LYS A 40 -13.24 2.31 8.62
C LYS A 40 -12.69 1.06 7.96
N SER A 41 -13.33 0.65 6.87
CA SER A 41 -12.91 -0.48 6.03
C SER A 41 -12.41 -0.04 4.65
N ALA A 42 -12.27 1.26 4.43
CA ALA A 42 -11.81 1.86 3.19
C ALA A 42 -10.80 2.99 3.47
N ALA A 43 -9.83 3.13 2.58
CA ALA A 43 -8.85 4.21 2.59
C ALA A 43 -8.58 4.65 1.15
N THR A 44 -8.49 5.96 0.93
CA THR A 44 -8.13 6.54 -0.37
C THR A 44 -6.82 7.30 -0.22
N LEU A 45 -5.85 6.95 -1.02
CA LEU A 45 -4.55 7.59 -1.08
C LEU A 45 -4.37 8.28 -2.43
N LYS A 46 -3.60 9.37 -2.44
CA LYS A 46 -3.21 10.09 -3.65
C LYS A 46 -1.70 10.15 -3.72
N ASP A 47 -1.15 9.88 -4.90
CA ASP A 47 0.29 9.91 -5.12
C ASP A 47 0.58 10.18 -6.60
N LYS A 48 1.86 10.21 -6.96
CA LYS A 48 2.34 10.32 -8.34
C LYS A 48 3.56 9.44 -8.54
N ILE A 49 3.72 8.98 -9.77
CA ILE A 49 4.90 8.24 -10.24
C ILE A 49 5.39 8.84 -11.54
N LYS A 50 6.67 8.64 -11.84
CA LYS A 50 7.30 9.11 -13.07
C LYS A 50 8.33 8.10 -13.55
N GLY A 51 8.32 7.82 -14.86
CA GLY A 51 9.27 6.89 -15.44
C GLY A 51 9.14 5.49 -14.85
N ASP A 52 10.25 4.95 -14.38
CA ASP A 52 10.34 3.60 -13.80
C ASP A 52 9.98 3.53 -12.31
N GLU A 53 9.52 4.64 -11.71
CA GLU A 53 9.05 4.64 -10.33
C GLU A 53 7.82 3.74 -10.17
N SER A 54 7.80 3.00 -9.06
CA SER A 54 6.66 2.19 -8.63
C SER A 54 6.36 2.42 -7.15
N VAL A 55 5.13 2.20 -6.75
CA VAL A 55 4.73 2.28 -5.33
C VAL A 55 4.10 0.98 -4.92
N ASP A 56 4.65 0.37 -3.87
CA ASP A 56 4.12 -0.83 -3.23
C ASP A 56 3.29 -0.43 -2.01
N TYR A 57 1.99 -0.58 -2.13
CA TYR A 57 1.06 -0.42 -1.01
C TYR A 57 0.92 -1.76 -0.28
N ARG A 58 1.31 -1.78 0.99
CA ARG A 58 1.18 -2.95 1.85
C ARG A 58 -0.05 -2.82 2.73
N LEU A 59 -0.91 -3.82 2.71
CA LEU A 59 -2.09 -3.86 3.56
C LEU A 59 -2.33 -5.27 4.11
N GLY A 60 -2.50 -5.35 5.43
CA GLY A 60 -2.84 -6.59 6.11
C GLY A 60 -4.31 -6.95 5.89
N ALA A 61 -4.56 -8.20 5.58
CA ALA A 61 -5.91 -8.73 5.43
C ALA A 61 -5.97 -10.22 5.84
N ALA A 62 -7.15 -10.72 6.10
CA ALA A 62 -7.38 -12.12 6.46
C ALA A 62 -7.96 -12.92 5.30
N ALA A 63 -7.64 -14.20 5.26
CA ALA A 63 -8.24 -15.14 4.33
C ALA A 63 -9.78 -15.10 4.44
N GLY A 64 -10.46 -15.13 3.31
CA GLY A 64 -11.91 -15.05 3.25
C GLY A 64 -12.50 -13.65 3.19
N GLN A 65 -11.73 -12.61 3.49
CA GLN A 65 -12.17 -11.22 3.25
C GLN A 65 -12.21 -10.92 1.76
N THR A 66 -12.99 -9.91 1.39
CA THR A 66 -13.00 -9.37 0.02
C THR A 66 -12.23 -8.05 -0.01
N MET A 67 -11.23 -8.00 -0.88
CA MET A 67 -10.47 -6.78 -1.16
C MET A 67 -10.97 -6.17 -2.46
N THR A 68 -11.23 -4.87 -2.43
CA THR A 68 -11.50 -4.07 -3.62
C THR A 68 -10.45 -2.98 -3.72
N VAL A 69 -9.84 -2.85 -4.90
CA VAL A 69 -8.87 -1.81 -5.21
C VAL A 69 -9.31 -1.10 -6.48
N THR A 70 -9.42 0.21 -6.42
CA THR A 70 -9.81 1.06 -7.56
C THR A 70 -8.72 2.11 -7.78
N LEU A 71 -8.13 2.12 -8.96
CA LEU A 71 -7.14 3.10 -9.39
C LEU A 71 -7.75 4.08 -10.39
N LYS A 72 -7.56 5.37 -10.12
CA LYS A 72 -7.98 6.48 -11.00
C LYS A 72 -6.76 7.31 -11.39
N PRO A 73 -6.06 6.96 -12.48
CA PRO A 73 -4.86 7.65 -12.89
C PRO A 73 -5.15 8.78 -13.88
N SER A 74 -4.26 9.78 -13.91
CA SER A 74 -4.24 10.82 -14.94
C SER A 74 -3.64 10.35 -16.27
N ASN A 75 -2.79 9.33 -16.22
CA ASN A 75 -2.16 8.72 -17.40
C ASN A 75 -2.71 7.29 -17.59
N ARG A 76 -3.26 7.03 -18.77
CA ARG A 76 -3.88 5.73 -19.12
C ARG A 76 -2.92 4.54 -19.14
N SER A 77 -1.61 4.80 -19.14
CA SER A 77 -0.58 3.77 -19.05
C SER A 77 -0.22 3.37 -17.62
N THR A 78 -0.97 3.85 -16.63
CA THR A 78 -0.78 3.52 -15.21
C THR A 78 -1.71 2.39 -14.81
N TYR A 79 -1.12 1.37 -14.22
CA TYR A 79 -1.83 0.16 -13.78
C TYR A 79 -1.35 -0.26 -12.39
N PHE A 80 -1.99 -1.26 -11.83
CA PHE A 80 -1.54 -1.90 -10.59
C PHE A 80 -1.66 -3.42 -10.69
N ASN A 81 -0.81 -4.10 -9.94
CA ASN A 81 -0.88 -5.55 -9.74
C ASN A 81 -1.16 -5.83 -8.26
N VAL A 82 -1.82 -6.93 -7.97
CA VAL A 82 -2.05 -7.41 -6.60
C VAL A 82 -1.29 -8.71 -6.40
N MET A 83 -0.48 -8.76 -5.35
CA MET A 83 0.30 -9.94 -4.96
C MET A 83 -0.17 -10.42 -3.59
N ALA A 84 -0.36 -11.74 -3.45
CA ALA A 84 -0.72 -12.36 -2.18
C ALA A 84 0.50 -12.50 -1.25
N PRO A 85 0.29 -12.66 0.07
CA PRO A 85 1.39 -12.82 1.01
C PRO A 85 2.31 -14.00 0.67
N GLY A 86 3.62 -13.71 0.58
CA GLY A 86 4.64 -14.72 0.27
C GLY A 86 4.67 -15.21 -1.18
N GLU A 87 3.91 -14.57 -2.06
CA GLU A 87 3.87 -14.92 -3.49
C GLU A 87 4.59 -13.84 -4.31
N ASP A 88 5.42 -14.28 -5.26
CA ASP A 88 6.04 -13.38 -6.24
C ASP A 88 5.16 -13.17 -7.47
N SER A 89 4.16 -14.02 -7.63
CA SER A 89 3.20 -13.95 -8.73
C SER A 89 2.01 -13.08 -8.37
N ALA A 90 1.60 -12.23 -9.29
CA ALA A 90 0.41 -11.41 -9.12
C ALA A 90 -0.86 -12.27 -9.25
N ILE A 91 -1.81 -12.07 -8.33
CA ILE A 91 -3.15 -12.64 -8.42
C ILE A 91 -4.09 -11.77 -9.28
N PHE A 92 -3.67 -10.55 -9.59
CA PHE A 92 -4.34 -9.61 -10.47
C PHE A 92 -3.30 -8.78 -11.22
N ILE A 93 -3.48 -8.64 -12.53
CA ILE A 93 -2.59 -7.86 -13.41
C ILE A 93 -3.41 -6.77 -14.10
N GLY A 94 -3.28 -5.53 -13.63
CA GLY A 94 -4.08 -4.41 -14.09
C GLY A 94 -3.90 -4.06 -15.58
N SER A 95 -2.72 -4.27 -16.14
CA SER A 95 -2.48 -4.04 -17.57
C SER A 95 -3.28 -4.97 -18.49
N THR A 96 -3.76 -6.07 -17.97
CA THR A 96 -4.60 -7.04 -18.69
C THR A 96 -6.07 -6.95 -18.30
N GLU A 97 -6.33 -6.70 -17.01
CA GLU A 97 -7.66 -6.81 -16.42
C GLU A 97 -8.31 -5.43 -16.13
N GLY A 98 -7.53 -4.36 -16.18
CA GLY A 98 -8.00 -2.98 -15.94
C GLY A 98 -7.61 -2.44 -14.56
N ASN A 99 -8.20 -1.31 -14.19
CA ASN A 99 -7.85 -0.57 -12.97
C ASN A 99 -8.82 -0.78 -11.80
N ASN A 100 -9.54 -1.89 -11.80
CA ASN A 100 -10.45 -2.28 -10.72
C ASN A 100 -10.24 -3.75 -10.38
N PHE A 101 -9.90 -4.01 -9.14
CA PHE A 101 -9.82 -5.34 -8.58
C PHE A 101 -10.90 -5.53 -7.52
N SER A 102 -11.58 -6.66 -7.56
CA SER A 102 -12.45 -7.11 -6.47
C SER A 102 -12.38 -8.63 -6.40
N GLY A 103 -11.90 -9.12 -5.28
CA GLY A 103 -11.70 -10.56 -5.12
C GLY A 103 -11.66 -10.99 -3.67
N ARG A 104 -12.07 -12.23 -3.45
CA ARG A 104 -11.93 -12.90 -2.15
C ARG A 104 -10.48 -13.29 -1.93
N LEU A 105 -9.95 -13.01 -0.77
CA LEU A 105 -8.56 -13.25 -0.44
C LEU A 105 -8.33 -14.70 -0.02
N PRO A 106 -7.37 -15.41 -0.67
CA PRO A 106 -7.10 -16.82 -0.37
C PRO A 106 -6.26 -17.03 0.90
N LYS A 107 -5.49 -16.02 1.30
CA LYS A 107 -4.53 -16.11 2.41
C LYS A 107 -4.66 -14.93 3.37
N SER A 108 -4.27 -15.14 4.62
CA SER A 108 -4.05 -14.07 5.60
C SER A 108 -2.62 -13.58 5.52
N GLY A 109 -2.41 -12.28 5.71
CA GLY A 109 -1.10 -11.65 5.74
C GLY A 109 -1.07 -10.32 4.98
N ASP A 110 0.13 -9.86 4.68
CA ASP A 110 0.34 -8.60 3.99
C ASP A 110 0.27 -8.77 2.47
N TYR A 111 -0.74 -8.17 1.87
CA TYR A 111 -0.88 -8.05 0.43
C TYR A 111 -0.08 -6.85 -0.08
N VAL A 112 0.46 -6.98 -1.27
CA VAL A 112 1.17 -5.89 -1.94
C VAL A 112 0.39 -5.48 -3.19
N VAL A 113 0.04 -4.19 -3.27
CA VAL A 113 -0.56 -3.58 -4.46
C VAL A 113 0.49 -2.66 -5.07
N ARG A 114 1.07 -3.07 -6.19
CA ARG A 114 2.11 -2.32 -6.90
C ARG A 114 1.51 -1.47 -7.99
N VAL A 115 1.66 -0.14 -7.88
CA VAL A 115 1.29 0.83 -8.92
C VAL A 115 2.52 1.15 -9.77
N TYR A 116 2.37 1.14 -11.09
CA TYR A 116 3.45 1.35 -12.04
C TYR A 116 2.96 1.95 -13.37
N LEU A 117 3.89 2.49 -14.15
CA LEU A 117 3.67 2.86 -15.54
C LEU A 117 4.05 1.69 -16.47
N MET A 118 3.30 1.52 -17.55
CA MET A 118 3.67 0.60 -18.61
C MET A 118 5.05 0.95 -19.17
N ARG A 119 5.82 -0.08 -19.55
CA ARG A 119 7.22 0.05 -19.96
C ARG A 119 7.45 1.11 -21.06
N ASN A 120 6.54 1.23 -22.02
CA ASN A 120 6.64 2.22 -23.08
C ASN A 120 6.49 3.66 -22.55
N ALA A 121 5.58 3.90 -21.62
CA ALA A 121 5.40 5.19 -20.96
C ALA A 121 6.57 5.50 -20.00
N ALA A 122 7.03 4.50 -19.25
CA ALA A 122 8.18 4.60 -18.38
C ALA A 122 9.45 5.02 -19.13
N ARG A 123 9.73 4.41 -20.29
CA ARG A 123 10.87 4.76 -21.14
C ARG A 123 10.82 6.20 -21.69
N ARG A 124 9.62 6.76 -21.87
CA ARG A 124 9.43 8.16 -22.24
C ARG A 124 9.46 9.10 -21.04
N ASN A 125 9.74 8.56 -19.86
CA ASN A 125 9.78 9.30 -18.60
C ASN A 125 8.47 10.06 -18.32
N GLU A 126 7.34 9.46 -18.70
CA GLU A 126 6.01 10.03 -18.45
C GLU A 126 5.70 10.05 -16.95
N ALA A 127 4.82 10.95 -16.57
CA ALA A 127 4.33 11.05 -15.19
C ALA A 127 2.85 10.70 -15.12
N SER A 128 2.42 10.23 -13.95
CA SER A 128 1.03 9.98 -13.63
C SER A 128 0.74 10.39 -12.20
N SER A 129 -0.25 11.24 -12.02
CA SER A 129 -0.89 11.44 -10.72
C SER A 129 -2.09 10.53 -10.63
N TYR A 130 -2.34 9.95 -9.47
CA TYR A 130 -3.45 9.02 -9.32
C TYR A 130 -4.07 9.10 -7.92
N SER A 131 -5.30 8.63 -7.82
CA SER A 131 -5.91 8.23 -6.55
C SER A 131 -6.15 6.73 -6.57
N ILE A 132 -5.87 6.08 -5.45
CA ILE A 132 -6.11 4.65 -5.27
C ILE A 132 -6.96 4.45 -4.01
N GLU A 133 -8.04 3.71 -4.16
CA GLU A 133 -8.94 3.36 -3.06
C GLU A 133 -8.77 1.88 -2.73
N PHE A 134 -8.57 1.60 -1.46
CA PHE A 134 -8.55 0.25 -0.90
C PHE A 134 -9.77 0.05 -0.04
N LYS A 135 -10.43 -1.09 -0.17
CA LYS A 135 -11.55 -1.50 0.66
C LYS A 135 -11.41 -2.96 1.04
N ILE A 136 -11.52 -3.26 2.32
CA ILE A 136 -11.56 -4.63 2.84
C ILE A 136 -12.91 -4.83 3.53
N THR A 137 -13.64 -5.83 3.09
CA THR A 137 -14.91 -6.21 3.72
C THR A 137 -14.83 -7.64 4.24
N ALA A 138 -15.57 -7.92 5.31
CA ALA A 138 -15.72 -9.29 5.78
C ALA A 138 -16.29 -10.14 4.63
N GLY A 139 -15.72 -11.32 4.43
CA GLY A 139 -16.28 -12.27 3.47
C GLY A 139 -17.70 -12.64 3.89
N ALA A 140 -18.60 -12.80 2.92
CA ALA A 140 -19.94 -13.29 3.22
C ALA A 140 -19.85 -14.65 3.91
N PRO A 141 -20.54 -14.87 5.05
CA PRO A 141 -20.55 -16.17 5.71
C PRO A 141 -21.09 -17.22 4.72
N GLY A 142 -20.32 -18.29 4.50
CA GLY A 142 -20.73 -19.40 3.65
C GLY A 142 -20.40 -19.31 2.15
N ALA A 143 -19.79 -18.25 1.66
CA ALA A 143 -19.26 -18.21 0.30
C ALA A 143 -17.97 -19.04 0.25
N ALA A 144 -18.07 -20.29 -0.19
CA ALA A 144 -16.91 -21.11 -0.55
C ALA A 144 -16.08 -20.38 -1.62
N ALA A 145 -14.75 -20.45 -1.52
CA ALA A 145 -13.89 -19.94 -2.58
C ALA A 145 -14.33 -20.56 -3.92
N ALA A 146 -14.58 -19.73 -4.93
CA ALA A 146 -14.87 -20.25 -6.26
C ALA A 146 -13.68 -21.10 -6.71
N PRO A 147 -13.90 -22.33 -7.21
CA PRO A 147 -12.81 -23.16 -7.70
C PRO A 147 -12.11 -22.41 -8.83
N ALA A 148 -10.77 -22.42 -8.80
CA ALA A 148 -9.99 -21.87 -9.90
C ALA A 148 -10.43 -22.53 -11.23
N PRO A 149 -10.52 -21.76 -12.33
CA PRO A 149 -10.84 -22.36 -13.62
C PRO A 149 -9.78 -23.39 -13.96
N LYS A 150 -10.22 -24.62 -14.19
CA LYS A 150 -9.37 -25.68 -14.70
C LYS A 150 -9.08 -25.33 -16.15
N SER A 151 -7.81 -25.12 -16.48
CA SER A 151 -7.33 -25.07 -17.87
C SER A 151 -7.45 -26.43 -18.54
#